data_e05dcab0dc1dabe4fbd4a0055397070d
#
_entry.id   e05dcab0dc1dabe4fbd4a0055397070d
#
_cell.length_a   1.000
_cell.length_b   1.000
_cell.length_c   1.000
_cell.angle_alpha   90.00
_cell.angle_beta   90.00
_cell.angle_gamma   90.00
#
_symmetry.space_group_name_H-M   'P 1'
#
loop_
_entity.id
_entity.type
_entity.pdbx_description
1 polymer ?
#
loop_
_entity_poly.entity_id
_entity_poly.type
_entity_poly.pdbx_seq_one_letter_code
_entity_poly.pdbx_strand_id
1 'polypeptide(L)'
;TVAGTAWSDELAVVYNQCQIFKTPLQITGTLLEASLRGESSELARLRDQKSQEHKVQKERAFLFGRSPINTSAGFDDNSLSDTNGNIVRSCMGIIPAIEKHGAASGDDQNRFEISEASYAYGDFVDDMEKVFQYVPESGVKRAFCGPGAMSYWSKMAGSSGMAGNSGWTVNLGDMKRDALGFNYRVLESPHGALQLIPTPVLRDPYNKYMLVVSDENLFHAQYRAPKFQANILTDDAYDGVKDQYMSDEGIGVTLIESHKLFNIVA
;
A
#
# COMPACT_ATOMS: atom_id res chain seq x y z
N THR A 1 24.99 -23.50 -40.49
CA THR A 1 24.45 -23.34 -39.15
C THR A 1 24.51 -21.87 -38.78
N VAL A 2 23.38 -21.21 -38.73
CA VAL A 2 23.26 -19.86 -38.16
C VAL A 2 23.49 -20.00 -36.67
N ALA A 3 24.56 -19.42 -36.14
CA ALA A 3 24.77 -19.35 -34.70
C ALA A 3 23.64 -18.47 -34.13
N GLY A 4 22.81 -19.05 -33.29
CA GLY A 4 21.81 -18.28 -32.57
C GLY A 4 22.50 -17.28 -31.66
N THR A 5 22.03 -16.04 -31.65
CA THR A 5 22.48 -15.02 -30.72
C THR A 5 21.93 -15.42 -29.34
N ALA A 6 22.83 -15.63 -28.38
CA ALA A 6 22.37 -15.84 -26.99
C ALA A 6 21.74 -14.56 -26.51
N TRP A 7 20.47 -14.66 -26.08
CA TRP A 7 19.79 -13.57 -25.41
C TRP A 7 20.18 -13.60 -23.91
N SER A 8 20.66 -12.47 -23.41
CA SER A 8 20.94 -12.29 -21.98
C SER A 8 20.32 -10.98 -21.54
N ASP A 9 19.57 -11.03 -20.48
CA ASP A 9 19.00 -9.87 -19.83
C ASP A 9 19.71 -9.62 -18.50
N GLU A 10 19.98 -8.37 -18.18
CA GLU A 10 20.61 -7.99 -16.92
C GLU A 10 19.52 -7.79 -15.87
N LEU A 11 19.71 -8.41 -14.69
CA LEU A 11 18.84 -8.20 -13.56
C LEU A 11 19.02 -6.79 -13.01
N ALA A 12 17.99 -5.97 -13.11
CA ALA A 12 17.94 -4.68 -12.44
C ALA A 12 17.59 -4.88 -10.96
N VAL A 13 18.45 -4.43 -10.06
CA VAL A 13 18.23 -4.53 -8.62
C VAL A 13 17.86 -3.17 -8.04
N VAL A 14 16.72 -3.10 -7.39
CA VAL A 14 16.26 -1.94 -6.64
C VAL A 14 16.35 -2.24 -5.15
N TYR A 15 17.06 -1.37 -4.43
CA TYR A 15 17.25 -1.54 -2.99
C TYR A 15 16.10 -0.89 -2.21
N ASN A 16 15.62 -1.59 -1.20
CA ASN A 16 14.72 -1.05 -0.18
C ASN A 16 15.27 -1.36 1.21
N GLN A 17 14.84 -0.61 2.21
CA GLN A 17 15.30 -0.76 3.60
C GLN A 17 14.14 -1.10 4.52
N CYS A 18 14.44 -1.87 5.58
CA CYS A 18 13.50 -2.03 6.69
C CYS A 18 13.51 -0.77 7.56
N GLN A 19 12.33 -0.37 8.00
CA GLN A 19 12.10 0.78 8.88
C GLN A 19 11.78 0.31 10.28
N ILE A 20 12.33 0.99 11.28
CA ILE A 20 12.01 0.76 12.68
C ILE A 20 10.75 1.55 13.04
N PHE A 21 9.69 0.84 13.38
CA PHE A 21 8.45 1.43 13.89
C PHE A 21 8.45 1.37 15.40
N LYS A 22 8.23 2.51 16.06
CA LYS A 22 8.09 2.62 17.51
C LYS A 22 6.88 3.46 17.84
N THR A 23 5.97 2.91 18.61
CA THR A 23 4.78 3.60 19.09
C THR A 23 4.77 3.54 20.62
N PRO A 24 5.36 4.57 21.29
CA PRO A 24 5.38 4.62 22.74
C PRO A 24 4.03 5.06 23.30
N LEU A 25 3.70 4.58 24.46
CA LEU A 25 2.64 5.10 25.33
C LEU A 25 3.22 5.35 26.71
N GLN A 26 2.69 6.35 27.39
CA GLN A 26 3.12 6.73 28.71
C GLN A 26 1.91 7.19 29.54
N ILE A 27 1.84 6.73 30.77
CA ILE A 27 0.77 7.05 31.70
C ILE A 27 1.37 7.37 33.07
N THR A 28 0.83 8.37 33.76
CA THR A 28 1.29 8.75 35.12
C THR A 28 0.72 7.82 36.16
N GLY A 29 1.42 7.63 37.28
CA GLY A 29 0.96 6.83 38.44
C GLY A 29 -0.36 7.33 38.99
N THR A 30 -0.55 8.64 39.10
CA THR A 30 -1.82 9.24 39.52
C THR A 30 -3.02 8.83 38.67
N LEU A 31 -2.81 8.75 37.32
CA LEU A 31 -3.88 8.35 36.42
C LEU A 31 -4.16 6.84 36.49
N LEU A 32 -3.15 6.03 36.80
CA LEU A 32 -3.32 4.58 37.03
C LEU A 32 -4.23 4.26 38.20
N GLU A 33 -4.10 5.04 39.29
CA GLU A 33 -4.91 4.89 40.53
C GLU A 33 -6.28 5.58 40.42
N ALA A 34 -6.47 6.45 39.42
CA ALA A 34 -7.73 7.18 39.26
C ALA A 34 -8.85 6.27 38.76
N SER A 35 -9.99 6.30 39.49
CA SER A 35 -11.20 5.63 39.00
C SER A 35 -11.91 6.48 37.96
N LEU A 36 -11.83 6.05 36.72
CA LEU A 36 -12.46 6.71 35.57
C LEU A 36 -13.90 6.21 35.38
N ARG A 37 -14.81 7.12 35.04
CA ARG A 37 -16.19 6.76 34.67
C ARG A 37 -16.21 6.09 33.32
N GLY A 38 -16.72 4.86 33.25
CA GLY A 38 -16.97 4.13 31.98
C GLY A 38 -15.86 3.19 31.55
N GLU A 39 -14.70 3.21 32.19
CA GLU A 39 -13.57 2.33 31.86
C GLU A 39 -13.01 1.69 33.13
N SER A 40 -12.77 0.40 33.11
CA SER A 40 -12.18 -0.34 34.21
C SER A 40 -10.64 -0.19 34.27
N SER A 41 -10.00 0.13 33.16
CA SER A 41 -8.54 0.29 33.08
C SER A 41 -8.15 1.18 31.89
N GLU A 42 -7.70 2.40 32.21
CA GLU A 42 -7.21 3.35 31.20
C GLU A 42 -5.96 2.81 30.48
N LEU A 43 -5.09 2.12 31.17
CA LEU A 43 -3.89 1.53 30.59
C LEU A 43 -4.22 0.48 29.52
N ALA A 44 -5.22 -0.37 29.77
CA ALA A 44 -5.65 -1.37 28.79
C ALA A 44 -6.22 -0.71 27.52
N ARG A 45 -7.05 0.32 27.70
CA ARG A 45 -7.62 1.11 26.59
C ARG A 45 -6.52 1.78 25.75
N LEU A 46 -5.54 2.41 26.40
CA LEU A 46 -4.42 3.06 25.72
C LEU A 46 -3.54 2.05 24.97
N ARG A 47 -3.29 0.87 25.54
CA ARG A 47 -2.54 -0.21 24.87
C ARG A 47 -3.24 -0.65 23.59
N ASP A 48 -4.56 -0.85 23.62
CA ASP A 48 -5.33 -1.23 22.44
C ASP A 48 -5.29 -0.15 21.35
N GLN A 49 -5.54 1.11 21.73
CA GLN A 49 -5.46 2.23 20.78
C GLN A 49 -4.08 2.37 20.15
N LYS A 50 -3.01 2.23 20.94
CA LYS A 50 -1.63 2.31 20.44
C LYS A 50 -1.24 1.12 19.58
N SER A 51 -1.81 -0.06 19.83
CA SER A 51 -1.68 -1.21 18.95
C SER A 51 -2.28 -0.96 17.55
N GLN A 52 -3.48 -0.38 17.52
CA GLN A 52 -4.15 -0.02 16.27
C GLN A 52 -3.39 1.09 15.55
N GLU A 53 -2.94 2.13 16.25
CA GLU A 53 -2.12 3.20 15.68
C GLU A 53 -0.83 2.65 15.05
N HIS A 54 -0.15 1.71 15.73
CA HIS A 54 1.06 1.06 15.21
C HIS A 54 0.80 0.32 13.89
N LYS A 55 -0.33 -0.39 13.78
CA LYS A 55 -0.74 -1.07 12.52
C LYS A 55 -0.97 -0.07 11.39
N VAL A 56 -1.70 1.02 11.67
CA VAL A 56 -1.97 2.06 10.67
C VAL A 56 -0.70 2.79 10.22
N GLN A 57 0.25 3.04 11.14
CA GLN A 57 1.54 3.64 10.80
C GLN A 57 2.34 2.74 9.84
N LYS A 58 2.36 1.42 10.08
CA LYS A 58 3.01 0.45 9.18
C LYS A 58 2.34 0.44 7.80
N GLU A 59 1.01 0.35 7.77
CA GLU A 59 0.26 0.36 6.51
C GLU A 59 0.55 1.63 5.69
N ARG A 60 0.58 2.79 6.33
CA ARG A 60 0.94 4.05 5.68
C ARG A 60 2.36 4.05 5.14
N ALA A 61 3.33 3.51 5.89
CA ALA A 61 4.70 3.41 5.42
C ALA A 61 4.83 2.45 4.23
N PHE A 62 4.12 1.33 4.21
CA PHE A 62 4.13 0.38 3.11
C PHE A 62 3.43 0.91 1.85
N LEU A 63 2.47 1.81 1.98
CA LEU A 63 1.82 2.46 0.84
C LEU A 63 2.60 3.68 0.34
N PHE A 64 3.00 4.59 1.25
CA PHE A 64 3.47 5.95 0.90
C PHE A 64 4.91 6.24 1.33
N GLY A 65 5.59 5.30 2.01
CA GLY A 65 6.93 5.53 2.53
C GLY A 65 7.90 5.91 1.41
N ARG A 66 8.76 6.89 1.67
CA ARG A 66 9.82 7.29 0.74
C ARG A 66 11.16 6.85 1.30
N SER A 67 11.91 6.09 0.53
CA SER A 67 13.28 5.72 0.89
C SER A 67 14.25 6.83 0.51
N PRO A 68 15.21 7.15 1.37
CA PRO A 68 16.29 8.07 1.04
C PRO A 68 17.33 7.48 0.07
N ILE A 69 17.22 6.21 -0.29
CA ILE A 69 18.19 5.57 -1.17
C ILE A 69 18.10 6.14 -2.57
N ASN A 70 19.23 6.66 -3.05
CA ASN A 70 19.42 7.00 -4.45
C ASN A 70 19.96 5.77 -5.19
N THR A 71 19.16 5.19 -6.08
CA THR A 71 19.54 3.99 -6.84
C THR A 71 20.73 4.20 -7.79
N SER A 72 21.01 5.46 -8.17
CA SER A 72 22.13 5.81 -9.05
C SER A 72 23.46 5.96 -8.30
N ALA A 73 23.44 6.22 -6.99
CA ALA A 73 24.61 6.50 -6.17
C ALA A 73 24.81 5.51 -5.02
N GLY A 74 24.01 4.45 -4.92
CA GLY A 74 24.05 3.51 -3.79
C GLY A 74 23.39 4.04 -2.52
N PHE A 75 23.90 3.66 -1.35
CA PHE A 75 23.28 3.96 -0.04
C PHE A 75 23.50 5.39 0.48
N ASP A 76 24.18 6.25 -0.26
CA ASP A 76 24.73 7.51 0.24
C ASP A 76 23.85 8.74 0.02
N ASP A 77 22.55 8.58 -0.17
CA ASP A 77 21.66 9.73 -0.16
C ASP A 77 21.36 10.16 1.29
N ASN A 78 22.21 11.08 1.80
CA ASN A 78 22.08 11.70 3.11
C ASN A 78 20.90 12.68 3.22
N SER A 79 19.91 12.59 2.33
CA SER A 79 18.78 13.52 2.30
C SER A 79 17.89 13.43 3.55
N LEU A 80 17.95 12.32 4.30
CA LEU A 80 17.26 12.11 5.57
C LEU A 80 18.26 11.73 6.66
N SER A 81 18.80 12.73 7.34
CA SER A 81 19.58 12.55 8.56
C SER A 81 18.83 13.09 9.78
N ASP A 82 19.10 12.51 10.93
CA ASP A 82 18.62 13.03 12.20
C ASP A 82 19.44 14.30 12.61
N THR A 83 19.04 14.92 13.72
CA THR A 83 19.75 16.10 14.27
C THR A 83 21.22 15.83 14.62
N ASN A 84 21.63 14.58 14.72
CA ASN A 84 23.00 14.15 15.03
C ASN A 84 23.77 13.69 13.79
N GLY A 85 23.20 13.84 12.59
CA GLY A 85 23.83 13.43 11.34
C GLY A 85 23.74 11.93 11.02
N ASN A 86 23.00 11.15 11.80
CA ASN A 86 22.80 9.73 11.50
C ASN A 86 21.77 9.53 10.38
N ILE A 87 22.01 8.58 9.50
CA ILE A 87 21.10 8.25 8.40
C ILE A 87 19.80 7.69 8.97
N VAL A 88 18.67 8.31 8.63
CA VAL A 88 17.33 7.80 8.95
C VAL A 88 16.94 6.75 7.95
N ARG A 89 16.70 5.51 8.41
CA ARG A 89 16.22 4.42 7.57
C ARG A 89 14.71 4.50 7.44
N SER A 90 14.25 4.57 6.21
CA SER A 90 12.83 4.63 5.86
C SER A 90 12.54 3.61 4.75
N CYS A 91 11.44 2.90 4.88
CA CYS A 91 10.99 1.94 3.88
C CYS A 91 10.38 2.67 2.69
N MET A 92 10.71 2.25 1.47
CA MET A 92 10.01 2.69 0.26
C MET A 92 8.70 1.92 0.12
N GLY A 93 7.59 2.64 0.07
CA GLY A 93 6.27 2.07 -0.14
C GLY A 93 6.02 1.70 -1.60
N ILE A 94 4.92 0.99 -1.85
CA ILE A 94 4.58 0.50 -3.19
C ILE A 94 4.29 1.65 -4.15
N ILE A 95 3.53 2.68 -3.73
CA ILE A 95 3.18 3.81 -4.60
C ILE A 95 4.43 4.57 -5.05
N PRO A 96 5.34 5.03 -4.16
CA PRO A 96 6.59 5.64 -4.59
C PRO A 96 7.50 4.70 -5.40
N ALA A 97 7.47 3.39 -5.15
CA ALA A 97 8.21 2.43 -5.96
C ALA A 97 7.72 2.41 -7.41
N ILE A 98 6.41 2.38 -7.62
CA ILE A 98 5.79 2.47 -8.96
C ILE A 98 6.07 3.83 -9.61
N GLU A 99 5.98 4.93 -8.85
CA GLU A 99 6.26 6.28 -9.36
C GLU A 99 7.72 6.45 -9.83
N LYS A 100 8.66 5.84 -9.11
CA LYS A 100 10.10 6.00 -9.34
C LYS A 100 10.65 5.03 -10.38
N HIS A 101 10.20 3.78 -10.34
CA HIS A 101 10.78 2.68 -11.12
C HIS A 101 9.82 2.14 -12.18
N GLY A 102 8.52 2.42 -12.09
CA GLY A 102 7.53 1.99 -13.07
C GLY A 102 7.52 2.86 -14.33
N ALA A 103 7.20 2.25 -15.46
CA ALA A 103 7.04 2.94 -16.74
C ALA A 103 5.81 3.87 -16.72
N ALA A 104 5.96 5.06 -17.30
CA ALA A 104 4.87 6.03 -17.43
C ALA A 104 3.98 5.77 -18.65
N SER A 105 4.52 5.08 -19.67
CA SER A 105 3.84 4.81 -20.95
C SER A 105 4.47 3.60 -21.61
N GLY A 106 3.82 3.07 -22.64
CA GLY A 106 4.26 1.89 -23.38
C GLY A 106 3.52 0.62 -22.95
N ASP A 107 4.01 -0.54 -23.40
CA ASP A 107 3.39 -1.83 -23.12
C ASP A 107 3.50 -2.18 -21.62
N ASP A 108 4.62 -1.84 -21.00
CA ASP A 108 4.86 -2.07 -19.56
C ASP A 108 4.35 -0.93 -18.66
N GLN A 109 3.44 -0.10 -19.15
CA GLN A 109 2.92 1.04 -18.41
C GLN A 109 2.42 0.65 -17.00
N ASN A 110 2.92 1.35 -15.97
CA ASN A 110 2.54 1.14 -14.57
C ASN A 110 1.61 2.22 -14.03
N ARG A 111 1.59 3.42 -14.65
CA ARG A 111 0.83 4.58 -14.19
C ARG A 111 -0.22 4.94 -15.21
N PHE A 112 -1.49 4.95 -14.78
CA PHE A 112 -2.65 5.26 -15.60
C PHE A 112 -3.36 6.48 -15.03
N GLU A 113 -3.65 7.45 -15.89
CA GLU A 113 -4.49 8.61 -15.56
C GLU A 113 -5.83 8.44 -16.28
N ILE A 114 -6.90 8.31 -15.49
CA ILE A 114 -8.26 8.15 -15.98
C ILE A 114 -8.96 9.51 -15.89
N SER A 115 -9.37 10.07 -17.02
CA SER A 115 -10.24 11.25 -17.02
C SER A 115 -11.69 10.84 -16.85
N GLU A 116 -12.36 11.31 -15.79
CA GLU A 116 -13.77 10.98 -15.53
C GLU A 116 -14.70 11.39 -16.70
N ALA A 117 -14.33 12.43 -17.45
CA ALA A 117 -15.16 12.99 -18.51
C ALA A 117 -15.06 12.25 -19.85
N SER A 118 -13.94 11.61 -20.14
CA SER A 118 -13.65 11.08 -21.49
C SER A 118 -13.36 9.57 -21.55
N TYR A 119 -13.21 8.93 -20.40
CA TYR A 119 -12.87 7.50 -20.34
C TYR A 119 -13.99 6.62 -20.88
N ALA A 120 -13.70 5.86 -21.91
CA ALA A 120 -14.65 4.98 -22.59
C ALA A 120 -14.39 3.51 -22.29
N TYR A 121 -15.34 2.64 -22.68
CA TYR A 121 -15.18 1.18 -22.49
C TYR A 121 -13.97 0.63 -23.27
N GLY A 122 -13.65 1.19 -24.44
CA GLY A 122 -12.46 0.81 -25.20
C GLY A 122 -11.19 1.04 -24.38
N ASP A 123 -11.04 2.23 -23.80
CA ASP A 123 -9.89 2.58 -22.95
C ASP A 123 -9.77 1.63 -21.74
N PHE A 124 -10.92 1.24 -21.16
CA PHE A 124 -10.96 0.26 -20.08
C PHE A 124 -10.42 -1.11 -20.52
N VAL A 125 -10.79 -1.59 -21.70
CA VAL A 125 -10.31 -2.89 -22.22
C VAL A 125 -8.82 -2.83 -22.50
N ASP A 126 -8.34 -1.74 -23.12
CA ASP A 126 -6.91 -1.53 -23.44
C ASP A 126 -6.07 -1.40 -22.15
N ASP A 127 -6.57 -0.71 -21.14
CA ASP A 127 -5.90 -0.62 -19.85
C ASP A 127 -5.86 -1.97 -19.11
N MET A 128 -6.95 -2.75 -19.20
CA MET A 128 -7.00 -4.09 -18.59
C MET A 128 -6.07 -5.07 -19.31
N GLU A 129 -5.87 -4.95 -20.62
CA GLU A 129 -4.86 -5.72 -21.36
C GLU A 129 -3.48 -5.50 -20.73
N LYS A 130 -3.06 -4.25 -20.53
CA LYS A 130 -1.78 -3.90 -19.90
C LYS A 130 -1.70 -4.33 -18.41
N VAL A 131 -2.81 -4.27 -17.68
CA VAL A 131 -2.87 -4.73 -16.29
C VAL A 131 -2.61 -6.23 -16.19
N PHE A 132 -3.17 -7.02 -17.11
CA PHE A 132 -3.07 -8.48 -17.13
C PHE A 132 -1.97 -9.02 -18.04
N GLN A 133 -1.08 -8.18 -18.56
CA GLN A 133 0.09 -8.62 -19.32
C GLN A 133 0.99 -9.57 -18.50
N TYR A 134 1.13 -9.28 -17.19
CA TYR A 134 1.79 -10.15 -16.22
C TYR A 134 0.72 -10.80 -15.34
N VAL A 135 0.16 -11.91 -15.81
CA VAL A 135 -0.94 -12.61 -15.16
C VAL A 135 -0.42 -13.51 -14.03
N PRO A 136 -0.92 -13.38 -12.79
CA PRO A 136 -0.67 -14.37 -11.75
C PRO A 136 -1.35 -15.70 -12.09
N GLU A 137 -0.87 -16.82 -11.52
CA GLU A 137 -1.48 -18.15 -11.75
C GLU A 137 -3.00 -18.18 -11.46
N SER A 138 -3.44 -17.38 -10.51
CA SER A 138 -4.86 -17.27 -10.14
C SER A 138 -5.74 -16.55 -11.17
N GLY A 139 -5.16 -15.83 -12.14
CA GLY A 139 -5.89 -14.94 -13.05
C GLY A 139 -6.59 -13.76 -12.36
N VAL A 140 -6.30 -13.52 -11.08
CA VAL A 140 -6.95 -12.51 -10.25
C VAL A 140 -5.88 -11.61 -9.63
N LYS A 141 -6.06 -10.28 -9.73
CA LYS A 141 -5.23 -9.30 -9.04
C LYS A 141 -6.05 -8.56 -7.98
N ARG A 142 -5.38 -8.10 -6.93
CA ARG A 142 -5.99 -7.26 -5.89
C ARG A 142 -5.81 -5.79 -6.23
N ALA A 143 -6.88 -5.01 -6.04
CA ALA A 143 -6.88 -3.58 -6.27
C ALA A 143 -7.31 -2.86 -4.98
N PHE A 144 -6.38 -2.19 -4.34
CA PHE A 144 -6.66 -1.34 -3.18
C PHE A 144 -7.18 0.00 -3.65
N CYS A 145 -8.44 0.30 -3.33
CA CYS A 145 -9.15 1.45 -3.83
C CYS A 145 -9.40 2.48 -2.73
N GLY A 146 -9.13 3.75 -3.03
CA GLY A 146 -9.65 4.85 -2.24
C GLY A 146 -11.18 4.99 -2.41
N PRO A 147 -11.86 5.67 -1.47
CA PRO A 147 -13.32 5.83 -1.52
C PRO A 147 -13.82 6.48 -2.81
N GLY A 148 -13.09 7.46 -3.34
CA GLY A 148 -13.41 8.12 -4.60
C GLY A 148 -13.28 7.20 -5.81
N ALA A 149 -12.21 6.40 -5.87
CA ALA A 149 -12.03 5.39 -6.92
C ALA A 149 -13.13 4.32 -6.88
N MET A 150 -13.48 3.83 -5.68
CA MET A 150 -14.58 2.87 -5.53
C MET A 150 -15.92 3.46 -5.99
N SER A 151 -16.20 4.72 -5.68
CA SER A 151 -17.40 5.42 -6.13
C SER A 151 -17.43 5.57 -7.65
N TYR A 152 -16.29 5.87 -8.26
CA TYR A 152 -16.17 5.99 -9.71
C TYR A 152 -16.50 4.65 -10.40
N TRP A 153 -15.85 3.55 -10.02
CA TRP A 153 -16.13 2.24 -10.58
C TRP A 153 -17.57 1.77 -10.35
N SER A 154 -18.16 2.11 -9.20
CA SER A 154 -19.57 1.79 -8.92
C SER A 154 -20.54 2.58 -9.81
N LYS A 155 -20.23 3.84 -10.10
CA LYS A 155 -21.02 4.67 -11.04
C LYS A 155 -20.91 4.12 -12.46
N MET A 156 -19.72 3.73 -12.88
CA MET A 156 -19.49 3.17 -14.20
C MET A 156 -20.21 1.83 -14.41
N ALA A 157 -20.24 0.98 -13.39
CA ALA A 157 -21.01 -0.27 -13.42
C ALA A 157 -22.52 -0.04 -13.40
N GLY A 158 -23.01 1.04 -12.77
CA GLY A 158 -24.43 1.36 -12.67
C GLY A 158 -24.98 2.24 -13.78
N SER A 159 -24.12 2.94 -14.54
CA SER A 159 -24.58 3.80 -15.63
C SER A 159 -24.57 3.03 -16.95
N SER A 160 -25.69 3.13 -17.67
CA SER A 160 -25.88 2.51 -18.99
C SER A 160 -25.07 3.18 -20.12
N GLY A 161 -24.03 3.94 -19.79
CA GLY A 161 -23.22 4.65 -20.76
C GLY A 161 -21.91 5.16 -20.21
N MET A 162 -20.84 4.45 -20.43
CA MET A 162 -19.54 5.07 -20.65
C MET A 162 -19.66 6.00 -21.89
N ALA A 163 -18.97 7.14 -21.89
CA ALA A 163 -18.99 8.08 -23.00
C ALA A 163 -18.75 7.34 -24.33
N GLY A 164 -19.73 7.31 -25.20
CA GLY A 164 -19.63 6.73 -26.53
C GLY A 164 -20.08 5.29 -26.73
N ASN A 165 -20.57 4.60 -25.71
CA ASN A 165 -20.98 3.19 -25.86
C ASN A 165 -22.32 2.87 -25.19
N SER A 166 -23.41 3.05 -25.94
CA SER A 166 -24.74 2.66 -25.49
C SER A 166 -24.87 1.13 -25.52
N GLY A 167 -24.87 0.49 -24.38
CA GLY A 167 -25.19 -0.93 -24.26
C GLY A 167 -24.15 -1.81 -23.54
N TRP A 168 -22.99 -1.31 -23.17
CA TRP A 168 -21.99 -2.06 -22.43
C TRP A 168 -21.81 -1.49 -21.03
N THR A 169 -21.85 -2.32 -20.03
CA THR A 169 -21.61 -1.97 -18.64
C THR A 169 -20.43 -2.77 -18.11
N VAL A 170 -19.59 -2.12 -17.31
CA VAL A 170 -18.55 -2.82 -16.56
C VAL A 170 -19.24 -3.71 -15.52
N ASN A 171 -18.95 -5.01 -15.54
CA ASN A 171 -19.53 -5.94 -14.59
C ASN A 171 -18.83 -5.82 -13.23
N LEU A 172 -19.53 -5.23 -12.27
CA LEU A 172 -19.10 -5.15 -10.88
C LEU A 172 -19.94 -6.14 -10.06
N GLY A 173 -19.32 -7.24 -9.65
CA GLY A 173 -19.97 -8.29 -8.87
C GLY A 173 -20.44 -7.82 -7.49
N ASP A 174 -21.25 -8.64 -6.84
CA ASP A 174 -21.72 -8.40 -5.48
C ASP A 174 -20.55 -8.32 -4.47
N MET A 175 -20.81 -7.65 -3.35
CA MET A 175 -19.84 -7.58 -2.26
C MET A 175 -19.63 -8.97 -1.66
N LYS A 176 -18.40 -9.45 -1.69
CA LYS A 176 -17.97 -10.72 -1.08
C LYS A 176 -17.05 -10.44 0.11
N ARG A 177 -16.94 -11.42 0.99
CA ARG A 177 -16.00 -11.36 2.12
C ARG A 177 -14.96 -12.45 1.97
N ASP A 178 -13.69 -12.06 2.03
CA ASP A 178 -12.59 -13.00 1.99
C ASP A 178 -12.44 -13.74 3.33
N ALA A 179 -11.73 -14.89 3.32
CA ALA A 179 -11.37 -15.66 4.51
C ALA A 179 -10.61 -14.81 5.56
N LEU A 180 -9.87 -13.80 5.12
CA LEU A 180 -9.18 -12.83 5.98
C LEU A 180 -10.10 -11.71 6.51
N GLY A 181 -11.39 -11.71 6.16
CA GLY A 181 -12.39 -10.76 6.64
C GLY A 181 -12.49 -9.46 5.85
N PHE A 182 -11.77 -9.29 4.75
CA PHE A 182 -11.90 -8.13 3.88
C PHE A 182 -13.15 -8.22 3.00
N ASN A 183 -13.87 -7.10 2.90
CA ASN A 183 -14.95 -6.98 1.93
C ASN A 183 -14.36 -6.54 0.60
N TYR A 184 -14.71 -7.23 -0.48
CA TYR A 184 -14.26 -6.88 -1.82
C TYR A 184 -15.40 -7.03 -2.83
N ARG A 185 -15.26 -6.33 -3.96
CA ARG A 185 -16.08 -6.54 -5.16
C ARG A 185 -15.21 -7.02 -6.29
N VAL A 186 -15.73 -7.84 -7.16
CA VAL A 186 -15.02 -8.34 -8.33
C VAL A 186 -15.37 -7.47 -9.53
N LEU A 187 -14.36 -6.90 -10.16
CA LEU A 187 -14.46 -6.20 -11.43
C LEU A 187 -13.95 -7.16 -12.51
N GLU A 188 -14.85 -7.64 -13.35
CA GLU A 188 -14.53 -8.60 -14.40
C GLU A 188 -14.18 -7.87 -15.69
N SER A 189 -13.10 -8.31 -16.33
CA SER A 189 -12.67 -7.88 -17.66
C SER A 189 -12.41 -9.09 -18.54
N PRO A 190 -12.33 -8.92 -19.87
CA PRO A 190 -12.00 -10.03 -20.80
C PRO A 190 -10.64 -10.66 -20.50
N HIS A 191 -9.71 -9.92 -19.88
CA HIS A 191 -8.33 -10.35 -19.62
C HIS A 191 -8.16 -10.98 -18.23
N GLY A 192 -9.06 -10.73 -17.29
CA GLY A 192 -8.99 -11.26 -15.93
C GLY A 192 -9.90 -10.53 -14.96
N ALA A 193 -9.78 -10.85 -13.68
CA ALA A 193 -10.61 -10.28 -12.62
C ALA A 193 -9.80 -9.45 -11.62
N LEU A 194 -10.31 -8.27 -11.26
CA LEU A 194 -9.78 -7.43 -10.21
C LEU A 194 -10.65 -7.53 -8.95
N GLN A 195 -10.03 -7.82 -7.82
CA GLN A 195 -10.69 -7.73 -6.51
C GLN A 195 -10.51 -6.32 -5.96
N LEU A 196 -11.56 -5.51 -6.02
CA LEU A 196 -11.57 -4.14 -5.50
C LEU A 196 -11.77 -4.16 -3.98
N ILE A 197 -10.74 -3.77 -3.24
CA ILE A 197 -10.72 -3.74 -1.77
C ILE A 197 -10.76 -2.27 -1.32
N PRO A 198 -11.82 -1.81 -0.66
CA PRO A 198 -11.87 -0.45 -0.14
C PRO A 198 -10.85 -0.27 0.99
N THR A 199 -9.93 0.67 0.80
CA THR A 199 -8.83 0.93 1.72
C THR A 199 -8.97 2.32 2.36
N PRO A 200 -9.36 2.41 3.65
CA PRO A 200 -9.58 3.70 4.32
C PRO A 200 -8.33 4.57 4.46
N VAL A 201 -7.14 3.98 4.32
CA VAL A 201 -5.86 4.71 4.40
C VAL A 201 -5.61 5.57 3.16
N LEU A 202 -6.21 5.20 2.01
CA LEU A 202 -6.21 6.02 0.79
C LEU A 202 -7.25 7.13 0.90
N ARG A 203 -6.91 8.20 1.66
CA ARG A 203 -7.72 9.41 1.83
C ARG A 203 -7.11 10.57 1.05
N ASP A 204 -7.75 11.73 1.08
CA ASP A 204 -7.20 12.92 0.44
C ASP A 204 -5.70 13.13 0.73
N PRO A 205 -4.87 13.37 -0.30
CA PRO A 205 -5.22 13.56 -1.73
C PRO A 205 -5.38 12.26 -2.55
N TYR A 206 -5.21 11.07 -1.96
CA TYR A 206 -5.17 9.78 -2.65
C TYR A 206 -6.53 9.06 -2.73
N ASN A 207 -7.64 9.73 -2.46
CA ASN A 207 -8.96 9.11 -2.44
C ASN A 207 -9.42 8.56 -3.79
N LYS A 208 -8.89 9.11 -4.89
CA LYS A 208 -9.17 8.68 -6.27
C LYS A 208 -8.13 7.72 -6.85
N TYR A 209 -7.21 7.25 -6.01
CA TYR A 209 -6.21 6.27 -6.42
C TYR A 209 -6.74 4.84 -6.32
N MET A 210 -6.34 4.00 -7.27
CA MET A 210 -6.50 2.56 -7.23
C MET A 210 -5.13 1.92 -7.47
N LEU A 211 -4.65 1.16 -6.50
CA LEU A 211 -3.39 0.44 -6.55
C LEU A 211 -3.66 -1.03 -6.84
N VAL A 212 -3.28 -1.49 -8.02
CA VAL A 212 -3.37 -2.90 -8.42
C VAL A 212 -2.06 -3.60 -8.09
N VAL A 213 -2.15 -4.68 -7.33
CA VAL A 213 -0.99 -5.47 -6.92
C VAL A 213 -1.13 -6.93 -7.33
N SER A 214 0.01 -7.54 -7.63
CA SER A 214 0.16 -8.98 -7.77
C SER A 214 0.75 -9.54 -6.48
N ASP A 215 0.02 -10.39 -5.79
CA ASP A 215 0.44 -10.92 -4.48
C ASP A 215 1.74 -11.73 -4.58
N GLU A 216 1.97 -12.41 -5.71
CA GLU A 216 3.14 -13.24 -5.95
C GLU A 216 4.45 -12.42 -6.02
N ASN A 217 4.33 -11.14 -6.43
CA ASN A 217 5.45 -10.24 -6.62
C ASN A 217 5.61 -9.21 -5.49
N LEU A 218 4.95 -9.47 -4.35
CA LEU A 218 5.00 -8.63 -3.17
C LEU A 218 5.37 -9.46 -1.95
N PHE A 219 6.41 -9.08 -1.23
CA PHE A 219 6.80 -9.78 -0.03
C PHE A 219 7.03 -8.84 1.15
N HIS A 220 6.74 -9.34 2.34
CA HIS A 220 6.98 -8.65 3.58
C HIS A 220 8.34 -9.06 4.14
N ALA A 221 9.25 -8.09 4.24
CA ALA A 221 10.57 -8.30 4.84
C ALA A 221 10.50 -7.94 6.33
N GLN A 222 10.78 -8.90 7.19
CA GLN A 222 10.75 -8.73 8.63
C GLN A 222 12.13 -8.98 9.23
N TYR A 223 12.77 -7.93 9.75
CA TYR A 223 14.05 -8.05 10.45
C TYR A 223 13.85 -8.31 11.94
N ARG A 224 12.90 -7.61 12.57
CA ARG A 224 12.46 -7.86 13.94
C ARG A 224 10.96 -7.94 14.01
N ALA A 225 10.44 -9.05 14.56
CA ALA A 225 9.01 -9.26 14.74
C ALA A 225 8.37 -8.15 15.58
N PRO A 226 7.11 -7.79 15.31
CA PRO A 226 6.34 -6.90 16.17
C PRO A 226 6.33 -7.43 17.59
N LYS A 227 6.74 -6.60 18.54
CA LYS A 227 6.73 -6.94 19.96
C LYS A 227 6.21 -5.79 20.80
N PHE A 228 5.51 -6.15 21.83
CA PHE A 228 5.15 -5.25 22.91
C PHE A 228 6.23 -5.31 24.00
N GLN A 229 6.68 -4.15 24.46
CA GLN A 229 7.62 -4.00 25.57
C GLN A 229 6.92 -3.20 26.65
N ALA A 230 6.67 -3.86 27.79
CA ALA A 230 6.06 -3.23 28.94
C ALA A 230 7.14 -2.63 29.84
N ASN A 231 6.81 -1.54 30.49
CA ASN A 231 7.60 -0.87 31.53
C ASN A 231 9.07 -0.64 31.13
N ILE A 232 9.26 0.08 30.03
CA ILE A 232 10.60 0.45 29.51
C ILE A 232 11.19 1.70 30.18
N LEU A 233 10.59 2.16 31.28
CA LEU A 233 11.07 3.30 32.03
C LEU A 233 12.38 2.91 32.73
N THR A 234 13.43 3.67 32.45
CA THR A 234 14.75 3.50 33.07
C THR A 234 15.11 4.63 34.03
N ASP A 235 14.23 5.62 34.17
CA ASP A 235 14.45 6.81 35.00
C ASP A 235 13.51 6.78 36.22
N ASP A 236 14.10 6.73 37.40
CA ASP A 236 13.37 6.76 38.68
C ASP A 236 12.70 8.13 38.98
N ALA A 237 12.98 9.15 38.17
CA ALA A 237 12.40 10.49 38.34
C ALA A 237 10.97 10.61 37.82
N TYR A 238 10.46 9.59 37.13
CA TYR A 238 9.11 9.62 36.55
C TYR A 238 8.20 8.59 37.24
N ASP A 239 7.17 9.07 37.90
CA ASP A 239 6.11 8.21 38.49
C ASP A 239 5.11 7.82 37.39
N GLY A 240 5.17 6.56 36.93
CA GLY A 240 4.27 6.06 35.90
C GLY A 240 4.76 4.83 35.18
N VAL A 241 4.04 4.44 34.11
CA VAL A 241 4.36 3.31 33.26
C VAL A 241 4.57 3.82 31.85
N LYS A 242 5.66 3.36 31.20
CA LYS A 242 5.95 3.61 29.81
C LYS A 242 6.09 2.29 29.08
N ASP A 243 5.24 2.07 28.10
CA ASP A 243 5.23 0.89 27.24
C ASP A 243 5.51 1.30 25.78
N GLN A 244 5.89 0.35 24.94
CA GLN A 244 6.01 0.61 23.50
C GLN A 244 5.70 -0.62 22.68
N TYR A 245 5.12 -0.38 21.50
CA TYR A 245 5.11 -1.33 20.40
C TYR A 245 6.32 -1.04 19.52
N MET A 246 7.04 -2.08 19.14
CA MET A 246 8.23 -1.96 18.29
C MET A 246 8.25 -3.08 17.26
N SER A 247 8.55 -2.73 16.01
CA SER A 247 8.86 -3.69 14.95
C SER A 247 9.90 -3.09 14.00
N ASP A 248 10.56 -3.94 13.22
CA ASP A 248 11.52 -3.54 12.19
C ASP A 248 11.19 -4.34 10.94
N GLU A 249 10.50 -3.68 10.03
CA GLU A 249 9.83 -4.32 8.91
C GLU A 249 9.99 -3.47 7.64
N GLY A 250 9.88 -4.12 6.49
CA GLY A 250 9.89 -3.49 5.20
C GLY A 250 9.06 -4.24 4.19
N ILE A 251 8.85 -3.66 3.05
CA ILE A 251 8.18 -4.29 1.91
C ILE A 251 9.17 -4.43 0.77
N GLY A 252 9.15 -5.58 0.10
CA GLY A 252 9.90 -5.80 -1.13
C GLY A 252 8.96 -6.04 -2.30
N VAL A 253 9.33 -5.51 -3.43
CA VAL A 253 8.60 -5.63 -4.68
C VAL A 253 9.53 -6.29 -5.69
N THR A 254 9.11 -7.42 -6.23
CA THR A 254 9.72 -8.05 -7.39
C THR A 254 8.85 -7.75 -8.61
N LEU A 255 9.42 -7.68 -9.79
CA LEU A 255 8.69 -7.44 -11.04
C LEU A 255 7.72 -6.24 -10.92
N ILE A 256 8.29 -5.03 -10.87
CA ILE A 256 7.51 -3.79 -10.70
C ILE A 256 6.42 -3.63 -11.78
N GLU A 257 6.66 -4.16 -12.98
CA GLU A 257 5.77 -4.14 -14.12
C GLU A 257 4.43 -4.85 -13.86
N SER A 258 4.38 -5.76 -12.88
CA SER A 258 3.16 -6.46 -12.49
C SER A 258 2.21 -5.62 -11.64
N HIS A 259 2.71 -4.51 -11.07
CA HIS A 259 1.95 -3.61 -10.22
C HIS A 259 1.54 -2.36 -11.00
N LYS A 260 0.32 -1.91 -10.83
CA LYS A 260 -0.23 -0.78 -11.59
C LYS A 260 -0.87 0.23 -10.64
N LEU A 261 -0.75 1.50 -11.00
CA LEU A 261 -1.33 2.61 -10.25
C LEU A 261 -2.25 3.42 -11.15
N PHE A 262 -3.51 3.49 -10.79
CA PHE A 262 -4.51 4.31 -11.45
C PHE A 262 -4.79 5.57 -10.62
N ASN A 263 -4.80 6.71 -11.29
CA ASN A 263 -5.21 7.99 -10.74
C ASN A 263 -6.40 8.50 -11.54
N ILE A 264 -7.54 8.67 -10.88
CA ILE A 264 -8.75 9.18 -11.51
C ILE A 264 -8.77 10.70 -11.37
N VAL A 265 -8.68 11.38 -12.50
CA VAL A 265 -8.66 12.85 -12.59
C VAL A 265 -10.02 13.36 -13.05
N ALA A 266 -10.47 14.48 -12.46
CA ALA A 266 -11.75 15.11 -12.82
C ALA A 266 -11.74 15.71 -14.22
#